data_7bd28015274e2d318c4e46405684a56d
#
_entry.id   7bd28015274e2d318c4e46405684a56d
#
_cell.length_a   1.000
_cell.length_b   1.000
_cell.length_c   1.000
_cell.angle_alpha   90.00
_cell.angle_beta   90.00
_cell.angle_gamma   90.00
#
_symmetry.space_group_name_H-M   'P 1'
#
loop_
_entity.id
_entity.type
_entity.pdbx_description
1 polymer ?
#
loop_
_entity_poly.entity_id
_entity_poly.type
_entity_poly.pdbx_seq_one_letter_code
_entity_poly.pdbx_strand_id
1 'polypeptide(L)'
;LALGRVPPEELAKPIKRKPEHALQLAPTGFLNVKVDGRDSSYFEWLGAGLYSPERRGGSMHGRVFYLHELRYGFEDERFCVRVDLFPEVLAELEDPEFRITIGGAEEVTVVVKLERGRLKEFAVESKKVCLLNPGEIAEAGFEKILEMAIRREALDISGVTSLRLGVALWHGGLPVDVLPAAGYLEVSLGE
;
A
#
# COMPACT_ATOMS: atom_id res chain seq x y z
N LEU A 1 34.41 37.23 5.19
CA LEU A 1 34.85 36.59 6.44
C LEU A 1 33.88 35.47 6.75
N ALA A 2 34.18 34.24 6.25
CA ALA A 2 33.44 33.04 6.59
C ALA A 2 33.85 32.63 8.02
N LEU A 3 32.93 32.70 8.94
CA LEU A 3 33.10 32.16 10.27
C LEU A 3 33.09 30.62 10.14
N GLY A 4 34.30 30.03 10.09
CA GLY A 4 34.52 28.59 10.11
C GLY A 4 34.17 28.03 11.51
N ARG A 5 32.88 27.90 11.80
CA ARG A 5 32.42 27.09 12.93
C ARG A 5 32.24 25.65 12.40
N VAL A 6 33.11 24.78 12.89
CA VAL A 6 32.91 23.33 12.73
C VAL A 6 31.58 22.98 13.41
N PRO A 7 30.63 22.38 12.72
CA PRO A 7 29.38 21.97 13.37
C PRO A 7 29.70 20.98 14.48
N PRO A 8 28.96 20.99 15.60
CA PRO A 8 29.15 20.01 16.67
C PRO A 8 29.05 18.59 16.13
N GLU A 9 29.91 17.69 16.64
CA GLU A 9 29.94 16.27 16.21
C GLU A 9 28.57 15.57 16.30
N GLU A 10 27.70 16.09 17.17
CA GLU A 10 26.31 15.60 17.31
C GLU A 10 25.45 15.82 16.06
N LEU A 11 25.75 16.83 15.24
CA LEU A 11 25.06 17.07 13.98
C LEU A 11 25.55 16.17 12.84
N ALA A 12 26.69 15.51 13.01
CA ALA A 12 27.20 14.53 12.06
C ALA A 12 26.61 13.14 12.28
N LYS A 13 25.90 12.90 13.38
CA LYS A 13 25.23 11.62 13.63
C LYS A 13 23.99 11.54 12.76
N PRO A 14 23.86 10.51 11.87
CA PRO A 14 22.63 10.32 11.12
C PRO A 14 21.48 10.19 12.11
N ILE A 15 20.39 10.92 11.89
CA ILE A 15 19.16 10.78 12.64
C ILE A 15 18.63 9.39 12.35
N LYS A 16 18.98 8.43 13.22
CA LYS A 16 18.43 7.08 13.16
C LYS A 16 16.94 7.20 13.49
N ARG A 17 16.08 7.13 12.48
CA ARG A 17 14.66 6.88 12.70
C ARG A 17 14.58 5.56 13.46
N LYS A 18 13.89 5.55 14.60
CA LYS A 18 13.58 4.30 15.30
C LYS A 18 12.87 3.40 14.27
N PRO A 19 13.29 2.13 14.11
CA PRO A 19 12.55 1.23 13.26
C PRO A 19 11.10 1.19 13.76
N GLU A 20 10.16 1.34 12.86
CA GLU A 20 8.75 1.18 13.17
C GLU A 20 8.57 -0.29 13.56
N HIS A 21 8.08 -0.56 14.77
CA HIS A 21 7.70 -1.91 15.13
C HIS A 21 6.44 -2.25 14.36
N ALA A 22 6.51 -3.22 13.49
CA ALA A 22 5.39 -3.68 12.70
C ALA A 22 5.25 -5.19 12.82
N LEU A 23 4.01 -5.66 12.92
CA LEU A 23 3.71 -7.07 12.73
C LEU A 23 3.66 -7.35 11.24
N GLN A 24 4.50 -8.26 10.79
CA GLN A 24 4.50 -8.76 9.41
C GLN A 24 4.34 -10.28 9.42
N LEU A 25 3.30 -10.76 8.74
CA LEU A 25 3.03 -12.17 8.53
C LEU A 25 3.02 -12.46 7.04
N ALA A 26 3.69 -13.53 6.62
CA ALA A 26 3.64 -13.98 5.23
C ALA A 26 2.29 -14.64 4.92
N PRO A 27 1.83 -14.64 3.64
CA PRO A 27 0.69 -15.42 3.21
C PRO A 27 0.91 -16.91 3.50
N THR A 28 -0.14 -17.60 3.93
CA THR A 28 -0.11 -19.03 4.28
C THR A 28 -0.94 -19.90 3.33
N GLY A 29 -1.67 -19.30 2.39
CA GLY A 29 -2.52 -20.00 1.44
C GLY A 29 -3.00 -19.09 0.30
N PHE A 30 -3.73 -19.71 -0.64
CA PHE A 30 -4.41 -18.97 -1.69
C PHE A 30 -5.67 -18.31 -1.15
N LEU A 31 -5.95 -17.12 -1.66
CA LEU A 31 -7.13 -16.33 -1.30
C LEU A 31 -8.32 -16.68 -2.20
N ASN A 32 -9.51 -16.24 -1.76
CA ASN A 32 -10.73 -16.29 -2.57
C ASN A 32 -11.48 -14.96 -2.37
N VAL A 33 -11.00 -13.92 -3.03
CA VAL A 33 -11.38 -12.53 -2.79
C VAL A 33 -12.45 -12.09 -3.78
N LYS A 34 -13.52 -11.49 -3.25
CA LYS A 34 -14.45 -10.69 -4.03
C LYS A 34 -14.10 -9.22 -3.82
N VAL A 35 -13.69 -8.57 -4.91
CA VAL A 35 -13.28 -7.16 -4.88
C VAL A 35 -14.53 -6.27 -4.89
N ASP A 36 -15.10 -5.99 -3.71
CA ASP A 36 -16.31 -5.14 -3.60
C ASP A 36 -16.15 -3.98 -2.57
N GLY A 37 -15.00 -3.91 -1.90
CA GLY A 37 -14.68 -2.87 -0.92
C GLY A 37 -15.40 -3.06 0.42
N ARG A 38 -15.93 -4.25 0.69
CA ARG A 38 -16.70 -4.59 1.90
C ARG A 38 -15.96 -5.62 2.74
N ASP A 39 -16.11 -5.51 4.02
CA ASP A 39 -15.70 -6.58 4.93
C ASP A 39 -16.83 -7.63 5.01
N SER A 40 -17.06 -8.34 3.91
CA SER A 40 -18.22 -9.19 3.73
C SER A 40 -18.05 -10.59 4.28
N SER A 41 -16.83 -11.15 4.23
CA SER A 41 -16.55 -12.49 4.73
C SER A 41 -15.12 -12.62 5.29
N TYR A 42 -15.02 -13.15 6.51
CA TYR A 42 -13.75 -13.52 7.11
C TYR A 42 -12.93 -14.48 6.23
N PHE A 43 -13.60 -15.34 5.47
CA PHE A 43 -12.96 -16.40 4.69
C PHE A 43 -12.26 -15.87 3.42
N GLU A 44 -12.63 -14.70 2.92
CA GLU A 44 -12.04 -14.12 1.72
C GLU A 44 -10.55 -13.84 1.89
N TRP A 45 -10.17 -13.37 3.08
CA TRP A 45 -8.80 -13.01 3.42
C TRP A 45 -8.12 -14.00 4.38
N LEU A 46 -8.72 -15.20 4.53
CA LEU A 46 -8.12 -16.26 5.33
C LEU A 46 -6.85 -16.77 4.62
N GLY A 47 -5.74 -16.76 5.36
CA GLY A 47 -4.42 -17.11 4.79
C GLY A 47 -3.67 -15.97 4.13
N ALA A 48 -4.23 -14.76 4.13
CA ALA A 48 -3.52 -13.57 3.65
C ALA A 48 -2.29 -13.26 4.51
N GLY A 49 -1.28 -12.67 3.88
CA GLY A 49 -0.23 -11.96 4.58
C GLY A 49 -0.79 -10.71 5.24
N LEU A 50 -0.15 -10.28 6.31
CA LEU A 50 -0.54 -9.11 7.09
C LEU A 50 0.66 -8.21 7.32
N TYR A 51 0.47 -6.92 7.15
CA TYR A 51 1.35 -5.89 7.64
C TYR A 51 0.55 -4.90 8.49
N SER A 52 0.84 -4.85 9.80
CA SER A 52 0.19 -3.96 10.74
C SER A 52 1.26 -3.20 11.52
N PRO A 53 1.44 -1.89 11.24
CA PRO A 53 2.41 -1.05 11.95
C PRO A 53 1.94 -0.79 13.38
N GLU A 54 2.87 -0.80 14.34
CA GLU A 54 2.58 -0.35 15.70
C GLU A 54 2.45 1.18 15.72
N ARG A 55 1.26 1.67 15.40
CA ARG A 55 0.93 3.10 15.40
C ARG A 55 0.47 3.59 16.77
N ARG A 56 1.19 3.20 17.82
CA ARG A 56 0.95 3.74 19.15
C ARG A 56 1.35 5.21 19.13
N GLY A 57 0.32 6.04 19.22
CA GLY A 57 0.47 7.47 19.17
C GLY A 57 1.52 7.96 20.18
N GLY A 58 2.68 8.28 19.66
CA GLY A 58 3.55 9.21 20.35
C GLY A 58 2.83 10.55 20.35
N SER A 59 2.11 10.84 21.42
CA SER A 59 1.23 11.98 21.61
C SER A 59 1.92 13.35 21.55
N MET A 60 3.17 13.42 21.11
CA MET A 60 3.89 14.69 21.09
C MET A 60 3.85 15.47 19.78
N HIS A 61 3.33 14.91 18.68
CA HIS A 61 3.35 15.61 17.39
C HIS A 61 2.12 15.44 16.51
N GLY A 62 0.98 15.04 17.05
CA GLY A 62 -0.31 15.17 16.37
C GLY A 62 -0.38 14.54 14.95
N ARG A 63 0.44 13.52 14.65
CA ARG A 63 0.39 12.86 13.34
C ARG A 63 -0.88 12.06 13.23
N VAL A 64 -1.67 12.40 12.23
CA VAL A 64 -2.88 11.65 11.87
C VAL A 64 -2.46 10.47 10.99
N PHE A 65 -3.03 9.31 11.27
CA PHE A 65 -2.88 8.11 10.46
C PHE A 65 -4.22 7.78 9.82
N TYR A 66 -4.19 7.46 8.54
CA TYR A 66 -5.36 7.13 7.74
C TYR A 66 -5.41 5.64 7.39
N LEU A 67 -4.22 5.05 7.14
CA LEU A 67 -4.05 3.65 6.78
C LEU A 67 -3.84 2.84 8.06
N HIS A 68 -4.64 1.79 8.26
CA HIS A 68 -4.57 0.94 9.45
C HIS A 68 -3.64 -0.25 9.25
N GLU A 69 -3.96 -1.12 8.29
CA GLU A 69 -3.16 -2.30 7.97
C GLU A 69 -3.31 -2.70 6.51
N LEU A 70 -2.38 -3.55 6.05
CA LEU A 70 -2.42 -4.17 4.73
C LEU A 70 -2.59 -5.66 4.86
N ARG A 71 -3.47 -6.24 4.03
CA ARG A 71 -3.52 -7.68 3.75
C ARG A 71 -3.20 -7.91 2.30
N TYR A 72 -2.51 -9.01 2.02
CA TYR A 72 -2.04 -9.30 0.67
C TYR A 72 -1.86 -10.79 0.45
N GLY A 73 -1.96 -11.23 -0.80
CA GLY A 73 -1.75 -12.61 -1.16
C GLY A 73 -2.12 -12.89 -2.60
N PHE A 74 -2.05 -14.16 -2.96
CA PHE A 74 -2.35 -14.63 -4.29
C PHE A 74 -3.65 -15.41 -4.31
N GLU A 75 -4.39 -15.24 -5.38
CA GLU A 75 -5.55 -16.03 -5.77
C GLU A 75 -5.33 -16.44 -7.22
N ASP A 76 -5.05 -17.74 -7.45
CA ASP A 76 -4.71 -18.27 -8.77
C ASP A 76 -3.83 -17.32 -9.61
N GLU A 77 -4.43 -16.64 -10.58
CA GLU A 77 -3.77 -15.75 -11.53
C GLU A 77 -3.78 -14.29 -11.09
N ARG A 78 -4.18 -13.98 -9.85
CA ARG A 78 -4.29 -12.60 -9.35
C ARG A 78 -3.44 -12.39 -8.09
N PHE A 79 -2.89 -11.20 -7.97
CA PHE A 79 -2.34 -10.67 -6.73
C PHE A 79 -3.36 -9.70 -6.12
N CYS A 80 -3.76 -9.98 -4.89
CA CYS A 80 -4.80 -9.25 -4.18
C CYS A 80 -4.19 -8.42 -3.04
N VAL A 81 -4.70 -7.21 -2.85
CA VAL A 81 -4.33 -6.31 -1.77
C VAL A 81 -5.59 -5.72 -1.14
N ARG A 82 -5.65 -5.74 0.18
CA ARG A 82 -6.65 -5.06 1.00
C ARG A 82 -5.97 -4.03 1.88
N VAL A 83 -6.54 -2.85 1.92
CA VAL A 83 -6.13 -1.75 2.79
C VAL A 83 -7.24 -1.46 3.77
N ASP A 84 -7.01 -1.73 5.03
CA ASP A 84 -7.89 -1.32 6.11
C ASP A 84 -7.55 0.12 6.54
N LEU A 85 -8.55 0.87 6.90
CA LEU A 85 -8.47 2.32 7.09
C LEU A 85 -9.00 2.71 8.48
N PHE A 86 -8.67 3.93 8.90
CA PHE A 86 -9.35 4.60 10.01
C PHE A 86 -10.47 5.47 9.41
N PRO A 87 -11.74 5.00 9.43
CA PRO A 87 -12.81 5.63 8.64
C PRO A 87 -13.14 7.03 9.12
N GLU A 88 -13.03 7.31 10.43
CA GLU A 88 -13.33 8.62 11.00
C GLU A 88 -12.41 9.70 10.44
N VAL A 89 -11.14 9.33 10.24
CA VAL A 89 -10.12 10.27 9.79
C VAL A 89 -10.13 10.41 8.27
N LEU A 90 -10.39 9.30 7.56
CA LEU A 90 -10.49 9.33 6.10
C LEU A 90 -11.64 10.23 5.64
N ALA A 91 -12.75 10.29 6.38
CA ALA A 91 -13.89 11.13 6.07
C ALA A 91 -13.56 12.65 6.08
N GLU A 92 -12.43 13.04 6.69
CA GLU A 92 -11.96 14.43 6.70
C GLU A 92 -11.24 14.82 5.40
N LEU A 93 -10.86 13.84 4.56
CA LEU A 93 -10.18 14.10 3.31
C LEU A 93 -11.18 14.26 2.16
N GLU A 94 -11.06 15.36 1.46
CA GLU A 94 -11.79 15.59 0.21
C GLU A 94 -11.03 14.93 -0.94
N ASP A 95 -11.73 14.05 -1.68
CA ASP A 95 -11.21 13.38 -2.88
C ASP A 95 -9.80 12.77 -2.76
N PRO A 96 -9.57 11.86 -1.79
CA PRO A 96 -8.26 11.22 -1.63
C PRO A 96 -7.96 10.23 -2.77
N GLU A 97 -6.67 10.01 -3.02
CA GLU A 97 -6.16 9.08 -4.02
C GLU A 97 -5.27 8.03 -3.36
N PHE A 98 -5.53 6.76 -3.61
CA PHE A 98 -4.66 5.66 -3.19
C PHE A 98 -3.74 5.29 -4.34
N ARG A 99 -2.47 5.08 -4.03
CA ARG A 99 -1.46 4.53 -4.94
C ARG A 99 -0.90 3.26 -4.36
N ILE A 100 -1.21 2.14 -4.99
CA ILE A 100 -0.70 0.81 -4.62
C ILE A 100 0.40 0.47 -5.61
N THR A 101 1.64 0.46 -5.13
CA THR A 101 2.82 0.18 -5.95
C THR A 101 3.26 -1.26 -5.73
N ILE A 102 3.39 -2.01 -6.81
CA ILE A 102 3.83 -3.40 -6.83
C ILE A 102 5.07 -3.47 -7.74
N GLY A 103 6.21 -3.76 -7.15
CA GLY A 103 7.48 -3.85 -7.85
C GLY A 103 7.91 -5.31 -8.01
N GLY A 104 7.97 -5.79 -9.24
CA GLY A 104 8.67 -7.00 -9.65
C GLY A 104 10.00 -6.64 -10.34
N ALA A 105 10.25 -7.18 -11.52
CA ALA A 105 11.33 -6.69 -12.40
C ALA A 105 11.03 -5.27 -12.89
N GLU A 106 9.75 -4.96 -13.10
CA GLU A 106 9.25 -3.61 -13.33
C GLU A 106 8.22 -3.21 -12.26
N GLU A 107 7.96 -1.92 -12.16
CA GLU A 107 7.01 -1.36 -11.21
C GLU A 107 5.67 -1.11 -11.89
N VAL A 108 4.60 -1.52 -11.21
CA VAL A 108 3.21 -1.26 -11.58
C VAL A 108 2.56 -0.50 -10.43
N THR A 109 1.86 0.58 -10.72
CA THR A 109 1.09 1.34 -9.74
C THR A 109 -0.39 1.32 -10.13
N VAL A 110 -1.22 0.84 -9.21
CA VAL A 110 -2.68 0.97 -9.31
C VAL A 110 -3.08 2.24 -8.55
N VAL A 111 -3.68 3.16 -9.28
CA VAL A 111 -4.16 4.44 -8.75
C VAL A 111 -5.67 4.36 -8.60
N VAL A 112 -6.18 4.57 -7.40
CA VAL A 112 -7.61 4.54 -7.09
C VAL A 112 -8.03 5.90 -6.55
N LYS A 113 -8.93 6.59 -7.26
CA LYS A 113 -9.43 7.90 -6.85
C LYS A 113 -10.82 7.78 -6.27
N LEU A 114 -11.00 8.42 -5.13
CA LEU A 114 -12.31 8.55 -4.50
C LEU A 114 -12.90 9.93 -4.78
N GLU A 115 -14.20 9.99 -4.84
CA GLU A 115 -14.98 11.22 -4.87
C GLU A 115 -16.16 11.07 -3.90
N ARG A 116 -16.23 11.95 -2.91
CA ARG A 116 -17.28 11.93 -1.87
C ARG A 116 -17.38 10.57 -1.17
N GLY A 117 -16.23 9.95 -0.87
CA GLY A 117 -16.15 8.66 -0.18
C GLY A 117 -16.57 7.45 -1.03
N ARG A 118 -16.60 7.57 -2.35
CA ARG A 118 -16.89 6.47 -3.28
C ARG A 118 -15.80 6.35 -4.33
N LEU A 119 -15.57 5.14 -4.80
CA LEU A 119 -14.67 4.92 -5.92
C LEU A 119 -15.22 5.65 -7.15
N LYS A 120 -14.43 6.58 -7.68
CA LYS A 120 -14.73 7.34 -8.89
C LYS A 120 -14.14 6.66 -10.12
N GLU A 121 -12.84 6.40 -10.06
CA GLU A 121 -12.07 5.77 -11.13
C GLU A 121 -10.84 5.07 -10.58
N PHE A 122 -10.32 4.14 -11.35
CA PHE A 122 -8.98 3.61 -11.12
C PHE A 122 -8.21 3.50 -12.44
N ALA A 123 -6.89 3.54 -12.32
CA ALA A 123 -5.96 3.43 -13.45
C ALA A 123 -4.81 2.49 -13.08
N VAL A 124 -4.17 1.93 -14.08
CA VAL A 124 -2.95 1.14 -13.92
C VAL A 124 -1.83 1.83 -14.69
N GLU A 125 -0.81 2.24 -13.96
CA GLU A 125 0.37 2.91 -14.49
C GLU A 125 1.54 1.93 -14.53
N SER A 126 2.08 1.66 -15.71
CA SER A 126 3.25 0.83 -15.92
C SER A 126 3.87 1.13 -17.28
N LYS A 127 5.16 0.91 -17.41
CA LYS A 127 5.86 1.06 -18.70
C LYS A 127 5.40 0.05 -19.75
N LYS A 128 4.99 -1.17 -19.33
CA LYS A 128 4.56 -2.24 -20.22
C LYS A 128 3.07 -2.23 -20.54
N VAL A 129 2.24 -1.72 -19.62
CA VAL A 129 0.78 -1.94 -19.61
C VAL A 129 0.01 -0.77 -20.23
N CYS A 130 0.68 0.23 -20.78
CA CYS A 130 0.02 1.45 -21.32
C CYS A 130 -0.94 1.21 -22.51
N LEU A 131 -1.07 -0.02 -23.01
CA LEU A 131 -1.95 -0.37 -24.12
C LEU A 131 -3.18 -1.21 -23.71
N LEU A 132 -3.30 -1.66 -22.46
CA LEU A 132 -4.42 -2.46 -21.99
C LEU A 132 -5.41 -1.60 -21.20
N ASN A 133 -6.70 -1.94 -21.31
CA ASN A 133 -7.71 -1.31 -20.48
C ASN A 133 -7.49 -1.72 -19.00
N PRO A 134 -7.49 -0.78 -18.05
CA PRO A 134 -7.29 -1.09 -16.62
C PRO A 134 -8.20 -2.22 -16.12
N GLY A 135 -9.48 -2.23 -16.53
CA GLY A 135 -10.46 -3.24 -16.12
C GLY A 135 -10.23 -4.66 -16.67
N GLU A 136 -9.33 -4.83 -17.64
CA GLU A 136 -8.95 -6.15 -18.14
C GLU A 136 -7.86 -6.80 -17.30
N ILE A 137 -7.06 -6.00 -16.60
CA ILE A 137 -5.86 -6.42 -15.86
C ILE A 137 -5.97 -6.23 -14.36
N ALA A 138 -6.84 -5.34 -13.91
CA ALA A 138 -7.03 -5.06 -12.50
C ALA A 138 -8.51 -4.79 -12.18
N GLU A 139 -8.85 -4.99 -10.92
CA GLU A 139 -10.14 -4.65 -10.32
C GLU A 139 -9.88 -3.83 -9.06
N ALA A 140 -10.76 -2.88 -8.75
CA ALA A 140 -10.71 -2.14 -7.50
C ALA A 140 -12.11 -1.93 -6.94
N GLY A 141 -12.27 -2.04 -5.63
CA GLY A 141 -13.50 -1.83 -4.89
C GLY A 141 -13.26 -1.00 -3.64
N PHE A 142 -14.17 -0.09 -3.34
CA PHE A 142 -14.12 0.74 -2.13
C PHE A 142 -15.51 1.03 -1.59
N GLU A 143 -15.72 0.68 -0.33
CA GLU A 143 -16.87 1.10 0.48
C GLU A 143 -16.44 1.39 1.93
N LYS A 144 -15.93 0.40 2.65
CA LYS A 144 -15.36 0.52 3.99
C LYS A 144 -13.85 0.28 4.01
N ILE A 145 -13.41 -0.56 3.11
CA ILE A 145 -12.02 -0.94 2.90
C ILE A 145 -11.69 -0.71 1.42
N LEU A 146 -10.42 -0.56 1.12
CA LEU A 146 -9.97 -0.61 -0.26
C LEU A 146 -9.52 -2.02 -0.58
N GLU A 147 -10.11 -2.61 -1.59
CA GLU A 147 -9.68 -3.88 -2.16
C GLU A 147 -9.26 -3.69 -3.59
N MET A 148 -8.19 -4.38 -3.99
CA MET A 148 -7.81 -4.45 -5.38
C MET A 148 -7.23 -5.84 -5.70
N ALA A 149 -7.41 -6.25 -6.94
CA ALA A 149 -6.76 -7.41 -7.51
C ALA A 149 -6.14 -7.04 -8.86
N ILE A 150 -4.96 -7.56 -9.14
CA ILE A 150 -4.25 -7.37 -10.40
C ILE A 150 -3.81 -8.73 -10.94
N ARG A 151 -3.93 -8.95 -12.25
CA ARG A 151 -3.47 -10.19 -12.89
C ARG A 151 -1.96 -10.34 -12.78
N ARG A 152 -1.49 -11.54 -12.48
CA ARG A 152 -0.06 -11.84 -12.35
C ARG A 152 0.72 -11.57 -13.63
N GLU A 153 0.09 -11.75 -14.80
CA GLU A 153 0.68 -11.46 -16.10
C GLU A 153 1.02 -9.97 -16.32
N ALA A 154 0.29 -9.06 -15.61
CA ALA A 154 0.57 -7.63 -15.63
C ALA A 154 1.75 -7.25 -14.72
N LEU A 155 2.12 -8.14 -13.80
CA LEU A 155 3.27 -8.00 -12.93
C LEU A 155 4.46 -8.71 -13.60
N ASP A 156 5.54 -8.02 -13.87
CA ASP A 156 6.75 -8.68 -14.37
C ASP A 156 7.45 -9.43 -13.24
N ILE A 157 7.00 -10.68 -13.05
CA ILE A 157 7.53 -11.57 -12.01
C ILE A 157 8.62 -12.52 -12.53
N SER A 158 9.02 -12.38 -13.80
CA SER A 158 10.04 -13.25 -14.41
C SER A 158 11.40 -13.03 -13.76
N GLY A 159 11.93 -14.09 -13.16
CA GLY A 159 13.26 -14.06 -12.55
C GLY A 159 13.36 -13.32 -11.21
N VAL A 160 12.23 -12.95 -10.59
CA VAL A 160 12.20 -12.40 -9.24
C VAL A 160 11.62 -13.41 -8.25
N THR A 161 12.12 -13.40 -7.02
CA THR A 161 11.68 -14.30 -5.93
C THR A 161 10.72 -13.61 -4.97
N SER A 162 10.62 -12.28 -5.06
CA SER A 162 9.71 -11.47 -4.24
C SER A 162 9.17 -10.28 -5.02
N LEU A 163 8.01 -9.81 -4.60
CA LEU A 163 7.44 -8.52 -4.99
C LEU A 163 7.67 -7.49 -3.89
N ARG A 164 7.79 -6.24 -4.29
CA ARG A 164 7.80 -5.08 -3.38
C ARG A 164 6.43 -4.45 -3.38
N LEU A 165 5.81 -4.33 -2.22
CA LEU A 165 4.48 -3.75 -2.06
C LEU A 165 4.55 -2.48 -1.22
N GLY A 166 3.94 -1.41 -1.71
CA GLY A 166 3.76 -0.17 -0.98
C GLY A 166 2.39 0.44 -1.26
N VAL A 167 1.83 1.10 -0.27
CA VAL A 167 0.58 1.85 -0.39
C VAL A 167 0.78 3.26 0.10
N ALA A 168 0.37 4.24 -0.68
CA ALA A 168 0.38 5.64 -0.32
C ALA A 168 -1.01 6.25 -0.49
N LEU A 169 -1.45 6.99 0.51
CA LEU A 169 -2.63 7.83 0.44
C LEU A 169 -2.21 9.26 0.12
N TRP A 170 -2.80 9.83 -0.91
CA TRP A 170 -2.53 11.17 -1.40
C TRP A 170 -3.76 12.06 -1.22
N HIS A 171 -3.51 13.31 -0.84
CA HIS A 171 -4.52 14.35 -0.77
C HIS A 171 -3.89 15.69 -1.14
N GLY A 172 -4.57 16.49 -1.98
CA GLY A 172 -4.05 17.77 -2.43
C GLY A 172 -2.71 17.69 -3.18
N GLY A 173 -2.43 16.55 -3.85
CA GLY A 173 -1.17 16.32 -4.59
C GLY A 173 0.03 15.92 -3.72
N LEU A 174 -0.18 15.64 -2.43
CA LEU A 174 0.88 15.23 -1.49
C LEU A 174 0.54 13.90 -0.82
N PRO A 175 1.53 13.04 -0.54
CA PRO A 175 1.31 11.84 0.25
C PRO A 175 1.08 12.24 1.71
N VAL A 176 -0.08 11.85 2.25
CA VAL A 176 -0.48 12.15 3.65
C VAL A 176 -0.23 10.97 4.58
N ASP A 177 -0.28 9.74 4.06
CA ASP A 177 0.07 8.53 4.80
C ASP A 177 0.63 7.45 3.87
N VAL A 178 1.47 6.55 4.40
CA VAL A 178 2.12 5.47 3.64
C VAL A 178 2.26 4.21 4.46
N LEU A 179 2.16 3.05 3.82
CA LEU A 179 2.48 1.73 4.36
C LEU A 179 3.39 0.94 3.40
N PRO A 180 4.53 0.42 3.84
CA PRO A 180 5.17 0.70 5.13
C PRO A 180 5.67 2.15 5.20
N ALA A 181 5.96 2.64 6.42
CA ALA A 181 6.42 4.03 6.63
C ALA A 181 7.78 4.34 5.98
N ALA A 182 8.55 3.32 5.64
CA ALA A 182 9.83 3.45 4.93
C ALA A 182 10.06 2.22 4.03
N GLY A 183 10.45 2.46 2.78
CA GLY A 183 10.72 1.42 1.81
C GLY A 183 9.47 0.70 1.31
N TYR A 184 9.60 -0.59 1.09
CA TYR A 184 8.54 -1.48 0.59
C TYR A 184 8.45 -2.72 1.46
N LEU A 185 7.28 -3.32 1.49
CA LEU A 185 7.05 -4.64 2.04
C LEU A 185 7.50 -5.70 1.02
N GLU A 186 8.37 -6.61 1.45
CA GLU A 186 8.79 -7.74 0.63
C GLU A 186 7.76 -8.87 0.74
N VAL A 187 7.21 -9.27 -0.41
CA VAL A 187 6.23 -10.35 -0.54
C VAL A 187 6.86 -11.50 -1.32
N SER A 188 7.18 -12.60 -0.66
CA SER A 188 7.72 -13.80 -1.32
C SER A 188 6.72 -14.38 -2.30
N LEU A 189 7.20 -14.81 -3.48
CA LEU A 189 6.37 -15.43 -4.51
C LEU A 189 6.08 -16.92 -4.25
N GLY A 190 6.71 -17.50 -3.21
CA GLY A 190 6.69 -18.94 -2.97
C GLY A 190 7.53 -19.70 -4.01
N GLU A 191 7.94 -20.91 -3.68
CA GLU A 191 8.50 -21.86 -4.63
C GLU A 191 7.38 -22.58 -5.41
#